data_1cb687198706fca49f3a6cfdce0d4954
#
_entry.id   1cb687198706fca49f3a6cfdce0d4954
#
_cell.length_a   1.000
_cell.length_b   1.000
_cell.length_c   1.000
_cell.angle_alpha   90.00
_cell.angle_beta   90.00
_cell.angle_gamma   90.00
#
_symmetry.space_group_name_H-M   'P 1'
#
loop_
_entity.id
_entity.type
_entity.pdbx_description
1 polymer ?
#
loop_
_entity_poly.entity_id
_entity_poly.type
_entity_poly.pdbx_seq_one_letter_code
_entity_poly.pdbx_strand_id
1 'polypeptide(L)'
;MHGSLFENSTEAMNRAPAVQPAINAAQQFVVVRAPIARVYEQWSRIEDLPRFVTSLRQVRRIDDTHFSYVWHPNGEDKQGIFHIVLQIPGRRIAWRTISNDFMSGVVSFEPCSEQETEVTLKVRSIFDPPNLSRRLEEYLGNFKRLVERAEDRE
;
A
#
# COMPACT_ATOMS: atom_id res chain seq x y z
N MET A 1 -16.33 -19.77 40.89
CA MET A 1 -16.45 -20.43 39.62
C MET A 1 -16.20 -19.49 38.45
N HIS A 2 -16.98 -18.45 38.36
CA HIS A 2 -16.83 -17.55 37.26
C HIS A 2 -15.49 -16.89 37.24
N GLY A 3 -14.97 -16.53 38.42
CA GLY A 3 -13.69 -15.86 38.47
C GLY A 3 -12.56 -16.68 37.87
N SER A 4 -12.64 -17.98 38.07
CA SER A 4 -11.62 -18.88 37.54
C SER A 4 -11.60 -18.87 36.01
N LEU A 5 -12.79 -18.91 35.40
CA LEU A 5 -12.87 -18.88 33.94
C LEU A 5 -12.39 -17.55 33.39
N PHE A 6 -12.80 -16.46 34.00
CA PHE A 6 -12.36 -15.15 33.55
C PHE A 6 -10.86 -14.97 33.71
N GLU A 7 -10.34 -15.43 34.81
CA GLU A 7 -8.91 -15.33 35.05
C GLU A 7 -8.12 -16.09 34.00
N ASN A 8 -8.58 -17.28 33.64
CA ASN A 8 -7.91 -18.07 32.63
C ASN A 8 -7.96 -17.40 31.27
N SER A 9 -9.10 -16.80 30.94
CA SER A 9 -9.23 -16.09 29.68
C SER A 9 -8.32 -14.89 29.62
N THR A 10 -8.23 -14.15 30.73
CA THR A 10 -7.36 -12.98 30.82
C THR A 10 -5.90 -13.36 30.67
N GLU A 11 -5.50 -14.45 31.34
CA GLU A 11 -4.13 -14.91 31.22
C GLU A 11 -3.81 -15.34 29.80
N ALA A 12 -4.73 -16.03 29.15
CA ALA A 12 -4.53 -16.46 27.77
C ALA A 12 -4.40 -15.25 26.87
N MET A 13 -5.23 -14.24 27.07
CA MET A 13 -5.16 -13.03 26.27
C MET A 13 -3.85 -12.28 26.51
N ASN A 14 -3.38 -12.24 27.72
CA ASN A 14 -2.13 -11.56 28.03
C ASN A 14 -0.94 -12.24 27.39
N ARG A 15 -1.01 -13.55 27.23
CA ARG A 15 0.07 -14.29 26.61
C ARG A 15 -0.02 -14.32 25.09
N ALA A 16 -1.23 -14.27 24.56
CA ALA A 16 -1.42 -14.34 23.12
C ALA A 16 -0.68 -13.24 22.34
N PRO A 17 -0.65 -11.97 22.80
CA PRO A 17 0.07 -10.94 22.08
C PRO A 17 1.55 -11.23 21.89
N ALA A 18 2.15 -11.99 22.81
CA ALA A 18 3.57 -12.30 22.74
C ALA A 18 3.90 -13.22 21.57
N VAL A 19 2.92 -13.98 21.08
CA VAL A 19 3.15 -14.93 19.98
C VAL A 19 2.54 -14.46 18.67
N GLN A 20 1.80 -13.37 18.69
CA GLN A 20 1.21 -12.82 17.45
C GLN A 20 2.21 -11.92 16.74
N PRO A 21 2.31 -12.02 15.42
CA PRO A 21 3.17 -11.10 14.69
C PRO A 21 2.67 -9.67 14.82
N ALA A 22 3.58 -8.74 14.94
CA ALA A 22 3.23 -7.33 15.00
C ALA A 22 2.76 -6.87 13.62
N ILE A 23 1.66 -6.12 13.58
CA ILE A 23 1.21 -5.47 12.35
C ILE A 23 1.72 -4.04 12.40
N ASN A 24 2.42 -3.66 11.35
CA ASN A 24 2.99 -2.34 11.23
C ASN A 24 2.13 -1.50 10.32
N ALA A 25 1.90 -0.27 10.71
CA ALA A 25 1.12 0.67 9.92
C ALA A 25 1.97 1.89 9.67
N ALA A 26 1.93 2.40 8.46
CA ALA A 26 2.61 3.62 8.10
C ALA A 26 1.73 4.44 7.17
N GLN A 27 1.92 5.74 7.21
CA GLN A 27 1.20 6.67 6.36
C GLN A 27 2.16 7.77 5.93
N GLN A 28 2.17 8.05 4.64
CA GLN A 28 2.95 9.14 4.08
C GLN A 28 2.11 9.85 3.03
N PHE A 29 2.45 11.10 2.75
CA PHE A 29 1.77 11.84 1.70
C PHE A 29 2.78 12.65 0.89
N VAL A 30 2.36 13.06 -0.30
CA VAL A 30 3.14 13.93 -1.16
C VAL A 30 2.17 14.81 -1.95
N VAL A 31 2.60 16.02 -2.28
CA VAL A 31 1.84 16.89 -3.18
C VAL A 31 2.47 16.80 -4.55
N VAL A 32 1.68 16.37 -5.53
CA VAL A 32 2.11 16.18 -6.91
C VAL A 32 1.58 17.36 -7.73
N ARG A 33 2.45 17.99 -8.50
CA ARG A 33 2.10 19.13 -9.36
C ARG A 33 1.49 18.65 -10.67
N ALA A 34 0.27 18.17 -10.56
CA ALA A 34 -0.51 17.70 -11.70
C ALA A 34 -1.98 17.65 -11.29
N PRO A 35 -2.90 17.76 -12.25
CA PRO A 35 -4.33 17.64 -11.97
C PRO A 35 -4.68 16.25 -11.47
N ILE A 36 -5.71 16.17 -10.64
CA ILE A 36 -6.12 14.89 -10.02
C ILE A 36 -6.40 13.80 -11.05
N ALA A 37 -6.97 14.16 -12.19
CA ALA A 37 -7.26 13.18 -13.24
C ALA A 37 -5.98 12.49 -13.74
N ARG A 38 -4.91 13.24 -13.92
CA ARG A 38 -3.63 12.70 -14.36
C ARG A 38 -2.98 11.85 -13.29
N VAL A 39 -3.03 12.33 -12.05
CA VAL A 39 -2.44 11.64 -10.92
C VAL A 39 -3.13 10.29 -10.70
N TYR A 40 -4.45 10.32 -10.67
CA TYR A 40 -5.23 9.10 -10.50
C TYR A 40 -5.00 8.13 -11.67
N GLU A 41 -5.00 8.63 -12.89
CA GLU A 41 -4.78 7.81 -14.07
C GLU A 41 -3.48 7.01 -13.96
N GLN A 42 -2.39 7.65 -13.55
CA GLN A 42 -1.11 6.96 -13.44
C GLN A 42 -1.15 5.86 -12.39
N TRP A 43 -1.70 6.13 -11.21
CA TRP A 43 -1.77 5.11 -10.18
C TRP A 43 -2.71 3.96 -10.56
N SER A 44 -3.80 4.27 -11.25
CA SER A 44 -4.79 3.26 -11.64
C SER A 44 -4.27 2.29 -12.69
N ARG A 45 -3.14 2.60 -13.32
CA ARG A 45 -2.44 1.65 -14.19
C ARG A 45 -1.66 0.70 -13.29
N ILE A 46 -2.38 -0.26 -12.75
CA ILE A 46 -1.85 -1.14 -11.69
C ILE A 46 -0.62 -1.91 -12.15
N GLU A 47 -0.58 -2.33 -13.41
CA GLU A 47 0.58 -3.06 -13.93
C GLU A 47 1.82 -2.18 -14.08
N ASP A 48 1.67 -0.86 -13.97
CA ASP A 48 2.79 0.08 -14.00
C ASP A 48 3.35 0.40 -12.61
N LEU A 49 2.79 -0.18 -11.55
CA LEU A 49 3.28 0.06 -10.19
C LEU A 49 4.79 -0.10 -10.03
N PRO A 50 5.44 -1.09 -10.69
CA PRO A 50 6.90 -1.21 -10.55
C PRO A 50 7.70 0.01 -10.98
N ARG A 51 7.09 0.92 -11.73
CA ARG A 51 7.80 2.14 -12.17
C ARG A 51 8.11 3.08 -11.00
N PHE A 52 7.36 2.98 -9.92
CA PHE A 52 7.62 3.82 -8.73
C PHE A 52 7.66 3.03 -7.43
N VAL A 53 7.03 1.88 -7.35
CA VAL A 53 7.15 0.98 -6.21
C VAL A 53 8.28 0.01 -6.55
N THR A 54 9.49 0.43 -6.26
CA THR A 54 10.69 -0.21 -6.80
C THR A 54 10.99 -1.60 -6.25
N SER A 55 10.38 -1.97 -5.13
CA SER A 55 10.49 -3.34 -4.63
C SER A 55 9.60 -4.32 -5.38
N LEU A 56 8.65 -3.83 -6.19
CA LEU A 56 7.87 -4.68 -7.08
C LEU A 56 8.62 -4.84 -8.39
N ARG A 57 8.81 -6.09 -8.82
CA ARG A 57 9.47 -6.38 -10.08
C ARG A 57 8.49 -6.56 -11.22
N GLN A 58 7.31 -7.09 -10.89
CA GLN A 58 6.34 -7.42 -11.91
C GLN A 58 4.95 -7.41 -11.29
N VAL A 59 3.99 -6.85 -12.02
CA VAL A 59 2.57 -6.89 -11.66
C VAL A 59 1.81 -7.22 -12.91
N ARG A 60 0.96 -8.26 -12.86
CA ARG A 60 0.16 -8.70 -13.99
C ARG A 60 -1.29 -8.86 -13.60
N ARG A 61 -2.17 -8.38 -14.46
CA ARG A 61 -3.62 -8.53 -14.24
C ARG A 61 -4.03 -9.99 -14.42
N ILE A 62 -4.79 -10.50 -13.47
CA ILE A 62 -5.44 -11.82 -13.55
C ILE A 62 -6.87 -11.64 -14.03
N ASP A 63 -7.60 -10.70 -13.41
CA ASP A 63 -8.94 -10.31 -13.80
C ASP A 63 -9.15 -8.84 -13.42
N ASP A 64 -10.38 -8.36 -13.44
CA ASP A 64 -10.65 -6.94 -13.22
C ASP A 64 -10.17 -6.42 -11.88
N THR A 65 -10.05 -7.28 -10.88
CA THR A 65 -9.72 -6.85 -9.52
C THR A 65 -8.56 -7.62 -8.89
N HIS A 66 -8.03 -8.63 -9.55
CA HIS A 66 -6.93 -9.44 -9.03
C HIS A 66 -5.69 -9.31 -9.88
N PHE A 67 -4.55 -9.22 -9.21
CA PHE A 67 -3.24 -9.03 -9.85
C PHE A 67 -2.21 -9.93 -9.19
N SER A 68 -1.40 -10.58 -9.99
CA SER A 68 -0.23 -11.29 -9.46
C SER A 68 0.94 -10.31 -9.37
N TYR A 69 1.83 -10.56 -8.43
CA TYR A 69 3.01 -9.70 -8.26
C TYR A 69 4.24 -10.54 -7.90
N VAL A 70 5.39 -9.98 -8.25
CA VAL A 70 6.69 -10.46 -7.78
C VAL A 70 7.31 -9.31 -6.99
N TRP A 71 7.61 -9.56 -5.71
CA TRP A 71 8.11 -8.57 -4.79
C TRP A 71 9.48 -8.99 -4.29
N HIS A 72 10.39 -8.03 -4.20
CA HIS A 72 11.78 -8.28 -3.85
C HIS A 72 12.18 -7.41 -2.65
N PRO A 73 11.72 -7.75 -1.43
CA PRO A 73 11.95 -6.88 -0.28
C PRO A 73 13.38 -6.86 0.21
N ASN A 74 14.04 -8.01 0.32
CA ASN A 74 15.34 -8.13 0.96
C ASN A 74 16.26 -9.12 0.24
N GLY A 75 16.29 -9.05 -1.07
CA GLY A 75 17.17 -9.95 -1.84
C GLY A 75 16.53 -11.25 -2.26
N GLU A 76 15.30 -11.51 -1.85
CA GLU A 76 14.54 -12.70 -2.24
C GLU A 76 13.26 -12.30 -2.95
N ASP A 77 12.94 -13.01 -4.02
CA ASP A 77 11.68 -12.79 -4.71
C ASP A 77 10.56 -13.49 -3.96
N LYS A 78 9.49 -12.77 -3.72
CA LYS A 78 8.25 -13.31 -3.17
C LYS A 78 7.14 -13.08 -4.16
N GLN A 79 6.32 -14.10 -4.37
CA GLN A 79 5.20 -14.01 -5.29
C GLN A 79 3.90 -14.06 -4.54
N GLY A 80 2.90 -13.41 -5.09
CA GLY A 80 1.59 -13.43 -4.48
C GLY A 80 0.54 -12.82 -5.39
N ILE A 81 -0.64 -12.67 -4.83
CA ILE A 81 -1.78 -12.07 -5.53
C ILE A 81 -2.35 -11.01 -4.60
N PHE A 82 -2.69 -9.87 -5.15
CA PHE A 82 -3.46 -8.89 -4.40
C PHE A 82 -4.78 -8.60 -5.11
N HIS A 83 -5.73 -8.18 -4.30
CA HIS A 83 -7.10 -7.90 -4.70
C HIS A 83 -7.40 -6.43 -4.47
N ILE A 84 -7.86 -5.76 -5.50
CA ILE A 84 -8.37 -4.39 -5.37
C ILE A 84 -9.77 -4.50 -4.77
N VAL A 85 -9.91 -4.08 -3.52
CA VAL A 85 -11.18 -4.25 -2.80
C VAL A 85 -12.08 -3.04 -2.89
N LEU A 86 -11.52 -1.89 -3.30
CA LEU A 86 -12.28 -0.66 -3.46
C LEU A 86 -11.60 0.19 -4.51
N GLN A 87 -12.37 0.73 -5.43
CA GLN A 87 -11.85 1.67 -6.41
C GLN A 87 -12.89 2.73 -6.66
N ILE A 88 -12.60 3.95 -6.22
CA ILE A 88 -13.43 5.13 -6.44
C ILE A 88 -12.64 6.06 -7.33
N PRO A 89 -13.00 6.18 -8.61
CA PRO A 89 -12.23 6.97 -9.56
C PRO A 89 -11.98 8.40 -9.08
N GLY A 90 -10.73 8.81 -9.19
CA GLY A 90 -10.32 10.14 -8.76
C GLY A 90 -10.26 10.34 -7.26
N ARG A 91 -10.48 9.29 -6.47
CA ARG A 91 -10.55 9.44 -5.03
C ARG A 91 -9.68 8.45 -4.26
N ARG A 92 -9.84 7.13 -4.56
CA ARG A 92 -9.27 6.13 -3.65
C ARG A 92 -9.15 4.78 -4.33
N ILE A 93 -8.06 4.07 -4.03
CA ILE A 93 -7.87 2.68 -4.40
C ILE A 93 -7.40 1.95 -3.15
N ALA A 94 -8.10 0.88 -2.78
CA ALA A 94 -7.71 0.06 -1.64
C ALA A 94 -7.46 -1.37 -2.09
N TRP A 95 -6.46 -2.01 -1.48
CA TRP A 95 -6.09 -3.37 -1.86
C TRP A 95 -5.70 -4.18 -0.64
N ARG A 96 -5.66 -5.51 -0.81
CA ARG A 96 -5.08 -6.41 0.17
C ARG A 96 -4.49 -7.61 -0.53
N THR A 97 -3.48 -8.20 0.07
CA THR A 97 -2.95 -9.48 -0.41
C THR A 97 -3.88 -10.61 0.01
N ILE A 98 -3.93 -11.66 -0.78
CA ILE A 98 -4.73 -12.84 -0.47
C ILE A 98 -3.85 -14.05 -0.20
N SER A 99 -2.55 -13.82 -0.06
CA SER A 99 -1.58 -14.85 0.32
C SER A 99 -1.41 -14.87 1.84
N ASN A 100 -0.56 -15.78 2.34
CA ASN A 100 -0.29 -15.89 3.77
C ASN A 100 0.38 -14.64 4.35
N ASP A 101 1.00 -13.84 3.51
CA ASP A 101 1.72 -12.65 3.93
C ASP A 101 0.77 -11.47 3.91
N PHE A 102 0.41 -10.99 5.09
CA PHE A 102 -0.55 -9.91 5.20
C PHE A 102 0.03 -8.57 4.78
N MET A 103 -0.62 -7.94 3.83
CA MET A 103 -0.39 -6.54 3.49
C MET A 103 -1.68 -5.97 2.94
N SER A 104 -2.05 -4.80 3.40
CA SER A 104 -3.19 -4.07 2.85
C SER A 104 -2.84 -2.60 2.80
N GLY A 105 -3.52 -1.87 1.95
CA GLY A 105 -3.27 -0.45 1.83
C GLY A 105 -4.37 0.29 1.14
N VAL A 106 -4.28 1.60 1.24
CA VAL A 106 -5.17 2.50 0.53
C VAL A 106 -4.37 3.71 0.07
N VAL A 107 -4.56 4.10 -1.18
CA VAL A 107 -4.06 5.36 -1.69
C VAL A 107 -5.25 6.28 -1.92
N SER A 108 -5.14 7.51 -1.45
CA SER A 108 -6.20 8.51 -1.56
C SER A 108 -5.67 9.73 -2.30
N PHE A 109 -6.55 10.35 -3.05
CA PHE A 109 -6.22 11.48 -3.91
C PHE A 109 -7.14 12.65 -3.56
N GLU A 110 -6.56 13.83 -3.35
CA GLU A 110 -7.34 15.01 -3.00
C GLU A 110 -6.80 16.22 -3.74
N PRO A 111 -7.65 16.94 -4.47
CA PRO A 111 -7.16 18.12 -5.20
C PRO A 111 -6.82 19.24 -4.21
N CYS A 112 -5.62 19.79 -4.34
CA CYS A 112 -5.23 20.99 -3.62
C CYS A 112 -5.58 22.22 -4.46
N SER A 113 -5.51 22.08 -5.77
CA SER A 113 -5.87 23.09 -6.75
C SER A 113 -6.11 22.37 -8.07
N GLU A 114 -6.38 23.11 -9.14
CA GLU A 114 -6.55 22.51 -10.45
C GLU A 114 -5.27 21.87 -10.96
N GLN A 115 -4.12 22.27 -10.41
CA GLN A 115 -2.81 21.82 -10.88
C GLN A 115 -2.03 21.05 -9.83
N GLU A 116 -2.64 20.78 -8.69
CA GLU A 116 -1.94 20.07 -7.60
C GLU A 116 -2.85 19.07 -6.92
N THR A 117 -2.29 17.92 -6.60
CA THR A 117 -3.03 16.82 -5.97
C THR A 117 -2.21 16.28 -4.79
N GLU A 118 -2.87 16.13 -3.65
CA GLU A 118 -2.27 15.44 -2.51
C GLU A 118 -2.54 13.95 -2.64
N VAL A 119 -1.48 13.16 -2.54
CA VAL A 119 -1.56 11.70 -2.59
C VAL A 119 -1.14 11.17 -1.24
N THR A 120 -2.02 10.42 -0.58
CA THR A 120 -1.76 9.82 0.73
C THR A 120 -1.78 8.32 0.60
N LEU A 121 -0.73 7.67 1.08
CA LEU A 121 -0.59 6.23 1.05
C LEU A 121 -0.54 5.70 2.47
N LYS A 122 -1.46 4.80 2.80
CA LYS A 122 -1.52 4.13 4.10
C LYS A 122 -1.34 2.64 3.85
N VAL A 123 -0.42 2.03 4.57
CA VAL A 123 -0.12 0.60 4.40
C VAL A 123 -0.03 -0.06 5.75
N ARG A 124 -0.59 -1.26 5.84
CA ARG A 124 -0.43 -2.15 7.00
C ARG A 124 0.25 -3.41 6.51
N SER A 125 1.29 -3.84 7.22
CA SER A 125 2.09 -4.97 6.78
C SER A 125 2.74 -5.64 7.97
N ILE A 126 2.97 -6.96 7.85
CA ILE A 126 3.79 -7.68 8.81
C ILE A 126 5.25 -7.73 8.38
N PHE A 127 5.58 -7.12 7.22
CA PHE A 127 6.93 -7.14 6.67
C PHE A 127 7.68 -5.85 6.93
N ASP A 128 8.99 -6.00 7.12
CA ASP A 128 9.95 -4.91 7.11
C ASP A 128 9.51 -3.71 7.97
N PRO A 129 9.10 -3.98 9.22
CA PRO A 129 8.49 -2.94 10.06
C PRO A 129 9.31 -1.67 10.23
N PRO A 130 10.64 -1.75 10.48
CA PRO A 130 11.38 -0.52 10.75
C PRO A 130 11.52 0.39 9.55
N ASN A 131 11.33 -0.15 8.35
CA ASN A 131 11.57 0.59 7.11
C ASN A 131 10.29 0.95 6.35
N LEU A 132 9.15 0.51 6.84
CA LEU A 132 7.89 0.69 6.10
C LEU A 132 7.63 2.16 5.77
N SER A 133 7.70 3.04 6.76
CA SER A 133 7.43 4.45 6.55
C SER A 133 8.38 5.07 5.54
N ARG A 134 9.67 4.74 5.61
CA ARG A 134 10.67 5.25 4.69
C ARG A 134 10.43 4.74 3.27
N ARG A 135 10.01 3.49 3.14
CA ARG A 135 9.69 2.93 1.81
C ARG A 135 8.50 3.63 1.19
N LEU A 136 7.47 3.95 1.98
CA LEU A 136 6.33 4.69 1.46
C LEU A 136 6.74 6.08 0.99
N GLU A 137 7.59 6.75 1.75
CA GLU A 137 8.10 8.05 1.37
C GLU A 137 8.85 7.98 0.05
N GLU A 138 9.69 6.95 -0.11
CA GLU A 138 10.46 6.75 -1.34
C GLU A 138 9.52 6.51 -2.54
N TYR A 139 8.53 5.63 -2.37
CA TYR A 139 7.60 5.33 -3.47
C TYR A 139 6.82 6.55 -3.89
N LEU A 140 6.35 7.34 -2.93
CA LEU A 140 5.62 8.56 -3.24
C LEU A 140 6.52 9.60 -3.92
N GLY A 141 7.77 9.69 -3.50
CA GLY A 141 8.74 10.55 -4.18
C GLY A 141 8.97 10.12 -5.61
N ASN A 142 9.10 8.82 -5.84
CA ASN A 142 9.25 8.27 -7.20
C ASN A 142 8.01 8.57 -8.05
N PHE A 143 6.84 8.38 -7.46
CA PHE A 143 5.57 8.65 -8.14
C PHE A 143 5.47 10.12 -8.55
N LYS A 144 5.78 11.01 -7.62
CA LYS A 144 5.77 12.45 -7.88
C LYS A 144 6.66 12.79 -9.06
N ARG A 145 7.88 12.28 -9.07
CA ARG A 145 8.82 12.55 -10.17
C ARG A 145 8.31 12.01 -11.49
N LEU A 146 7.72 10.81 -11.46
CA LEU A 146 7.18 10.19 -12.67
C LEU A 146 6.09 11.05 -13.29
N VAL A 147 5.12 11.47 -12.48
CA VAL A 147 3.96 12.23 -12.97
C VAL A 147 4.38 13.64 -13.40
N GLU A 148 5.18 14.30 -12.58
CA GLU A 148 5.59 15.69 -12.89
C GLU A 148 6.47 15.76 -14.11
N ARG A 149 7.29 14.74 -14.34
CA ARG A 149 8.12 14.69 -15.54
C ARG A 149 7.27 14.56 -16.80
N ALA A 150 6.18 13.80 -16.72
CA ALA A 150 5.26 13.68 -17.84
C ALA A 150 4.52 14.99 -18.11
N GLU A 151 4.13 15.72 -17.04
CA GLU A 151 3.50 17.02 -17.19
C GLU A 151 4.45 18.05 -17.82
N ASP A 152 5.71 18.03 -17.43
CA ASP A 152 6.71 18.97 -17.96
C ASP A 152 6.95 18.78 -19.46
N ARG A 153 6.67 17.60 -20.00
CA ARG A 153 6.84 17.32 -21.42
C ARG A 153 5.70 17.83 -22.27
N GLU A 154 4.59 18.12 -21.66
CA GLU A 154 3.43 18.65 -22.34
C GLU A 154 3.45 20.17 -22.33
#